data_cfa1320ea09b794f0b3f8186c3c33b77
#
_entry.id   cfa1320ea09b794f0b3f8186c3c33b77
#
_cell.length_a   1.000
_cell.length_b   1.000
_cell.length_c   1.000
_cell.angle_alpha   90.00
_cell.angle_beta   90.00
_cell.angle_gamma   90.00
#
_symmetry.space_group_name_H-M   'P 1'
#
loop_
_entity.id
_entity.type
_entity.pdbx_description
1 polymer ?
#
loop_
_entity_poly.entity_id
_entity_poly.type
_entity_poly.pdbx_seq_one_letter_code
_entity_poly.pdbx_strand_id
1 'polypeptide(L)'
;MSVSYFDCTNYYFDIGAPDLDGCDENGNPTEIKYRKRGPEKNHRPDPIVQMGLLIDKNGIPVAYDLSPGNESEKVHMRPLINRVKADINDCRIIFVADRGLNTSDNIYWLNGDNKGENNPRDGYVYGQSVRGASEEFQAWLLDSRGYVTEIIADSNGDAITFRHKSRIFPKELHVNVTKPGQKKPVKKTVSIDQKQMVYYSEKYARKQRREREIMVARAKDLIAHPKKYDKITSKGSASYILNIAFDKTTGEIVEGKDLQIDEAKIAEEAKFDGYYSIVTSELEMSDIKMHETYRGLSRIEDSFKVTKTYFNSRPVYVRQNSHIEGHFATCFMALVLVRILESMLGEKIPTGKLLASLKKYNCTMMEPALWKITYYDKVLEECGKIFDWKFNQKYRTQQELRRFLKY
;
A
#
# COMPACT_ATOMS: atom_id res chain seq x y z
N MET A 1 -7.29 18.86 -11.59
CA MET A 1 -6.68 17.53 -11.71
C MET A 1 -6.09 17.17 -10.34
N SER A 2 -6.62 16.17 -9.67
CA SER A 2 -6.17 15.75 -8.35
C SER A 2 -5.42 14.40 -8.45
N VAL A 3 -4.42 14.22 -7.59
CA VAL A 3 -3.68 12.96 -7.45
C VAL A 3 -4.20 12.27 -6.22
N SER A 4 -4.51 10.98 -6.32
CA SER A 4 -4.93 10.14 -5.20
C SER A 4 -4.11 8.86 -5.16
N TYR A 5 -3.75 8.43 -3.97
CA TYR A 5 -2.99 7.21 -3.72
C TYR A 5 -3.92 6.13 -3.18
N PHE A 6 -3.81 4.94 -3.73
CA PHE A 6 -4.57 3.78 -3.27
C PHE A 6 -3.65 2.60 -2.99
N ASP A 7 -3.87 1.95 -1.86
CA ASP A 7 -3.23 0.68 -1.51
C ASP A 7 -4.13 -0.11 -0.55
N CYS A 8 -3.84 -1.40 -0.43
CA CYS A 8 -4.54 -2.31 0.46
C CYS A 8 -3.59 -2.88 1.50
N THR A 9 -4.16 -3.16 2.67
CA THR A 9 -3.45 -3.87 3.71
C THR A 9 -4.40 -4.78 4.48
N ASN A 10 -3.83 -5.73 5.23
CA ASN A 10 -4.61 -6.66 6.02
C ASN A 10 -4.39 -6.46 7.53
N TYR A 11 -5.43 -6.83 8.28
CA TYR A 11 -5.44 -6.84 9.74
C TYR A 11 -5.88 -8.23 10.21
N TYR A 12 -5.08 -8.85 11.06
CA TYR A 12 -5.36 -10.18 11.58
C TYR A 12 -6.26 -10.12 12.81
N PHE A 13 -7.03 -11.19 13.02
CA PHE A 13 -7.87 -11.35 14.20
C PHE A 13 -7.13 -12.15 15.27
N ASP A 14 -7.50 -11.94 16.52
CA ASP A 14 -7.00 -12.72 17.68
C ASP A 14 -7.63 -14.12 17.78
N ILE A 15 -8.42 -14.53 16.79
CA ILE A 15 -9.18 -15.78 16.77
C ILE A 15 -8.81 -16.56 15.52
N GLY A 16 -8.30 -17.78 15.71
CA GLY A 16 -7.81 -18.65 14.63
C GLY A 16 -8.88 -19.24 13.70
N ALA A 17 -10.18 -19.18 14.06
CA ALA A 17 -11.26 -19.71 13.24
C ALA A 17 -11.83 -18.64 12.28
N PRO A 18 -11.92 -18.92 10.96
CA PRO A 18 -12.63 -18.05 10.02
C PRO A 18 -14.15 -18.16 10.23
N ASP A 19 -14.89 -17.12 9.79
CA ASP A 19 -16.34 -17.18 9.76
C ASP A 19 -16.85 -17.88 8.48
N LEU A 20 -17.99 -18.57 8.63
CA LEU A 20 -18.76 -19.05 7.50
C LEU A 20 -19.72 -17.95 7.05
N ASP A 21 -19.92 -17.82 5.73
CA ASP A 21 -20.93 -16.91 5.19
C ASP A 21 -22.33 -17.41 5.55
N GLY A 22 -23.27 -16.49 5.79
CA GLY A 22 -24.66 -16.81 5.89
C GLY A 22 -25.19 -17.23 4.52
N CYS A 23 -25.96 -18.33 4.46
CA CYS A 23 -26.59 -18.79 3.23
C CYS A 23 -28.10 -18.94 3.43
N ASP A 24 -28.85 -18.71 2.36
CA ASP A 24 -30.28 -19.02 2.30
C ASP A 24 -30.51 -20.54 2.14
N GLU A 25 -31.77 -20.97 2.10
CA GLU A 25 -32.16 -22.37 1.92
C GLU A 25 -31.69 -22.97 0.57
N ASN A 26 -31.35 -22.13 -0.40
CA ASN A 26 -30.84 -22.49 -1.72
C ASN A 26 -29.31 -22.47 -1.81
N GLY A 27 -28.63 -22.15 -0.70
CA GLY A 27 -27.15 -22.05 -0.65
C GLY A 27 -26.59 -20.75 -1.22
N ASN A 28 -27.40 -19.73 -1.51
CA ASN A 28 -26.89 -18.44 -1.93
C ASN A 28 -26.41 -17.64 -0.70
N PRO A 29 -25.27 -16.94 -0.79
CA PRO A 29 -24.77 -16.14 0.32
C PRO A 29 -25.72 -14.98 0.63
N THR A 30 -26.21 -14.93 1.88
CA THR A 30 -27.07 -13.85 2.41
C THR A 30 -26.26 -12.79 3.14
N GLU A 31 -25.12 -13.18 3.72
CA GLU A 31 -24.20 -12.29 4.41
C GLU A 31 -22.77 -12.77 4.20
N ILE A 32 -21.94 -11.94 3.57
CA ILE A 32 -20.50 -12.18 3.41
C ILE A 32 -19.80 -11.73 4.69
N LYS A 33 -19.03 -12.64 5.29
CA LYS A 33 -18.26 -12.35 6.50
C LYS A 33 -16.85 -11.87 6.17
N TYR A 34 -16.38 -10.83 6.88
CA TYR A 34 -15.04 -10.25 6.66
C TYR A 34 -13.91 -11.18 7.12
N ARG A 35 -14.08 -11.89 8.23
CA ARG A 35 -13.05 -12.70 8.84
C ARG A 35 -12.82 -14.00 8.07
N LYS A 36 -11.90 -13.97 7.11
CA LYS A 36 -11.53 -15.11 6.24
C LYS A 36 -10.03 -15.34 6.27
N ARG A 37 -9.61 -16.58 6.03
CA ARG A 37 -8.19 -16.90 5.78
C ARG A 37 -7.82 -16.49 4.37
N GLY A 38 -6.69 -15.76 4.24
CA GLY A 38 -6.20 -15.29 2.95
C GLY A 38 -4.69 -15.06 2.96
N PRO A 39 -4.12 -14.50 1.90
CA PRO A 39 -2.69 -14.23 1.81
C PRO A 39 -2.28 -13.14 2.81
N GLU A 40 -1.75 -13.55 3.96
CA GLU A 40 -1.25 -12.66 5.00
C GLU A 40 0.26 -12.41 4.80
N LYS A 41 0.68 -11.13 4.87
CA LYS A 41 2.07 -10.69 4.57
C LYS A 41 3.14 -11.30 5.47
N ASN A 42 2.78 -11.71 6.70
CA ASN A 42 3.70 -12.35 7.65
C ASN A 42 3.51 -13.88 7.75
N HIS A 43 2.71 -14.47 6.84
CA HIS A 43 2.40 -15.90 6.82
C HIS A 43 1.79 -16.45 8.10
N ARG A 44 1.00 -15.65 8.82
CA ARG A 44 0.26 -16.09 9.99
C ARG A 44 -0.93 -16.95 9.56
N PRO A 45 -1.29 -17.97 10.35
CA PRO A 45 -2.45 -18.82 10.07
C PRO A 45 -3.79 -18.15 10.39
N ASP A 46 -3.75 -16.98 11.04
CA ASP A 46 -4.92 -16.27 11.53
C ASP A 46 -5.78 -15.72 10.39
N PRO A 47 -7.12 -15.71 10.56
CA PRO A 47 -8.00 -15.00 9.63
C PRO A 47 -7.69 -13.51 9.60
N ILE A 48 -7.97 -12.89 8.47
CA ILE A 48 -7.73 -11.48 8.21
C ILE A 48 -8.98 -10.80 7.66
N VAL A 49 -9.01 -9.48 7.79
CA VAL A 49 -9.83 -8.56 7.00
C VAL A 49 -8.89 -7.67 6.19
N GLN A 50 -9.27 -7.34 4.98
CA GLN A 50 -8.52 -6.41 4.13
C GLN A 50 -9.15 -5.02 4.21
N MET A 51 -8.30 -3.99 4.19
CA MET A 51 -8.71 -2.60 4.11
C MET A 51 -8.01 -1.94 2.93
N GLY A 52 -8.81 -1.50 1.96
CA GLY A 52 -8.38 -0.56 0.93
C GLY A 52 -8.49 0.86 1.45
N LEU A 53 -7.46 1.67 1.25
CA LEU A 53 -7.41 3.07 1.67
C LEU A 53 -7.12 3.96 0.47
N LEU A 54 -7.88 5.05 0.34
CA LEU A 54 -7.64 6.13 -0.61
C LEU A 54 -7.23 7.38 0.16
N ILE A 55 -6.10 7.98 -0.20
CA ILE A 55 -5.63 9.25 0.35
C ILE A 55 -5.43 10.27 -0.77
N ASP A 56 -5.52 11.55 -0.44
CA ASP A 56 -5.21 12.64 -1.37
C ASP A 56 -3.70 12.87 -1.54
N LYS A 57 -3.33 13.84 -2.38
CA LYS A 57 -1.93 14.23 -2.62
C LYS A 57 -1.18 14.69 -1.37
N ASN A 58 -1.89 15.14 -0.35
CA ASN A 58 -1.32 15.62 0.91
C ASN A 58 -1.22 14.50 1.97
N GLY A 59 -1.73 13.30 1.66
CA GLY A 59 -1.75 12.18 2.58
C GLY A 59 -2.98 12.15 3.49
N ILE A 60 -3.97 13.01 3.24
CA ILE A 60 -5.22 13.03 4.01
C ILE A 60 -6.12 11.88 3.51
N PRO A 61 -6.61 11.01 4.42
CA PRO A 61 -7.53 9.94 4.04
C PRO A 61 -8.85 10.48 3.50
N VAL A 62 -9.26 9.98 2.34
CA VAL A 62 -10.50 10.39 1.65
C VAL A 62 -11.58 9.34 1.81
N ALA A 63 -11.21 8.07 1.65
CA ALA A 63 -12.15 6.97 1.77
C ALA A 63 -11.42 5.65 2.10
N TYR A 64 -12.16 4.69 2.63
CA TYR A 64 -11.70 3.32 2.84
C TYR A 64 -12.79 2.33 2.46
N ASP A 65 -12.39 1.09 2.25
CA ASP A 65 -13.29 -0.03 2.04
C ASP A 65 -12.78 -1.26 2.79
N LEU A 66 -13.69 -2.12 3.23
CA LEU A 66 -13.36 -3.38 3.88
C LEU A 66 -13.78 -4.54 2.99
N SER A 67 -12.95 -5.57 2.96
CA SER A 67 -13.24 -6.77 2.22
C SER A 67 -12.82 -8.04 2.96
N PRO A 68 -13.44 -9.18 2.64
CA PRO A 68 -13.05 -10.48 3.17
C PRO A 68 -11.58 -10.80 2.93
N GLY A 69 -10.94 -11.43 3.91
CA GLY A 69 -9.52 -11.73 3.84
C GLY A 69 -9.10 -12.65 2.69
N ASN A 70 -10.01 -13.39 2.09
CA ASN A 70 -9.78 -14.29 0.96
C ASN A 70 -10.04 -13.67 -0.42
N GLU A 71 -10.47 -12.42 -0.48
CA GLU A 71 -10.71 -11.73 -1.75
C GLU A 71 -9.43 -11.06 -2.29
N SER A 72 -9.44 -10.79 -3.59
CA SER A 72 -8.31 -10.13 -4.24
C SER A 72 -8.41 -8.61 -4.11
N GLU A 73 -7.35 -7.96 -3.65
CA GLU A 73 -7.23 -6.49 -3.56
C GLU A 73 -7.58 -5.76 -4.88
N LYS A 74 -7.42 -6.44 -6.02
CA LYS A 74 -7.60 -5.87 -7.37
C LYS A 74 -9.05 -5.47 -7.67
N VAL A 75 -10.03 -6.13 -7.06
CA VAL A 75 -11.46 -5.90 -7.34
C VAL A 75 -12.04 -4.76 -6.50
N HIS A 76 -11.40 -4.39 -5.38
CA HIS A 76 -11.93 -3.41 -4.43
C HIS A 76 -11.64 -1.95 -4.81
N MET A 77 -10.62 -1.71 -5.65
CA MET A 77 -10.24 -0.36 -6.06
C MET A 77 -11.38 0.37 -6.78
N ARG A 78 -12.02 -0.28 -7.75
CA ARG A 78 -13.02 0.37 -8.62
C ARG A 78 -14.29 0.79 -7.88
N PRO A 79 -14.92 -0.06 -7.04
CA PRO A 79 -16.09 0.35 -6.26
C PRO A 79 -15.80 1.53 -5.34
N LEU A 80 -14.63 1.53 -4.68
CA LEU A 80 -14.22 2.63 -3.82
C LEU A 80 -14.08 3.94 -4.60
N ILE A 81 -13.40 3.91 -5.74
CA ILE A 81 -13.22 5.08 -6.61
C ILE A 81 -14.56 5.60 -7.11
N ASN A 82 -15.47 4.73 -7.57
CA ASN A 82 -16.79 5.12 -8.03
C ASN A 82 -17.60 5.84 -6.95
N ARG A 83 -17.56 5.33 -5.71
CA ARG A 83 -18.20 5.97 -4.56
C ARG A 83 -17.67 7.37 -4.31
N VAL A 84 -16.32 7.53 -4.26
CA VAL A 84 -15.70 8.83 -4.06
C VAL A 84 -16.01 9.81 -5.20
N LYS A 85 -16.01 9.34 -6.45
CA LYS A 85 -16.31 10.20 -7.61
C LYS A 85 -17.76 10.69 -7.61
N ALA A 86 -18.69 9.89 -7.14
CA ALA A 86 -20.08 10.31 -6.98
C ALA A 86 -20.22 11.48 -5.99
N ASP A 87 -19.38 11.48 -4.93
CA ASP A 87 -19.41 12.52 -3.89
C ASP A 87 -18.71 13.83 -4.32
N ILE A 88 -17.71 13.78 -5.23
CA ILE A 88 -16.89 14.92 -5.65
C ILE A 88 -17.19 15.47 -7.06
N ASN A 89 -18.41 15.25 -7.56
CA ASN A 89 -18.87 15.75 -8.87
C ASN A 89 -17.95 15.36 -10.05
N ASP A 90 -17.54 14.12 -10.09
CA ASP A 90 -16.84 13.46 -11.24
C ASP A 90 -15.59 14.19 -11.77
N CYS A 91 -14.78 14.76 -10.89
CA CYS A 91 -13.49 15.36 -11.26
C CYS A 91 -12.51 14.29 -11.79
N ARG A 92 -11.71 14.67 -12.79
CA ARG A 92 -10.62 13.83 -13.28
C ARG A 92 -9.56 13.62 -12.19
N ILE A 93 -9.23 12.36 -11.91
CA ILE A 93 -8.26 11.94 -10.89
C ILE A 93 -7.14 11.14 -11.54
N ILE A 94 -5.90 11.33 -11.05
CA ILE A 94 -4.76 10.46 -11.34
C ILE A 94 -4.60 9.51 -10.15
N PHE A 95 -4.77 8.22 -10.39
CA PHE A 95 -4.59 7.18 -9.39
C PHE A 95 -3.16 6.68 -9.37
N VAL A 96 -2.57 6.67 -8.18
CA VAL A 96 -1.22 6.15 -7.95
C VAL A 96 -1.32 4.90 -7.10
N ALA A 97 -0.77 3.80 -7.59
CA ALA A 97 -0.79 2.53 -6.86
C ALA A 97 0.44 1.67 -7.17
N ASP A 98 0.66 0.66 -6.34
CA ASP A 98 1.75 -0.30 -6.54
C ASP A 98 1.49 -1.19 -7.77
N ARG A 99 2.56 -1.86 -8.21
CA ARG A 99 2.57 -2.79 -9.35
C ARG A 99 1.52 -3.91 -9.26
N GLY A 100 1.09 -4.28 -8.06
CA GLY A 100 0.07 -5.29 -7.84
C GLY A 100 -1.28 -4.92 -8.45
N LEU A 101 -1.59 -3.63 -8.55
CA LEU A 101 -2.82 -3.08 -9.12
C LEU A 101 -2.69 -2.68 -10.59
N ASN A 102 -1.51 -2.78 -11.17
CA ASN A 102 -1.23 -2.54 -12.60
C ASN A 102 -1.72 -3.73 -13.44
N THR A 103 -3.04 -3.87 -13.56
CA THR A 103 -3.69 -4.92 -14.36
C THR A 103 -4.32 -4.32 -15.62
N SER A 104 -4.43 -5.13 -16.69
CA SER A 104 -5.08 -4.70 -17.92
C SER A 104 -6.49 -4.15 -17.69
N ASP A 105 -7.27 -4.82 -16.83
CA ASP A 105 -8.63 -4.39 -16.52
C ASP A 105 -8.68 -3.07 -15.77
N ASN A 106 -7.77 -2.82 -14.81
CA ASN A 106 -7.71 -1.56 -14.06
C ASN A 106 -7.27 -0.39 -14.95
N ILE A 107 -6.25 -0.61 -15.78
CA ILE A 107 -5.79 0.39 -16.75
C ILE A 107 -6.89 0.73 -17.74
N TYR A 108 -7.55 -0.30 -18.31
CA TYR A 108 -8.64 -0.12 -19.25
C TYR A 108 -9.80 0.68 -18.65
N TRP A 109 -10.17 0.35 -17.41
CA TRP A 109 -11.23 1.05 -16.69
C TRP A 109 -10.89 2.53 -16.44
N LEU A 110 -9.66 2.85 -16.03
CA LEU A 110 -9.19 4.24 -15.80
C LEU A 110 -9.06 5.00 -17.12
N ASN A 111 -8.49 4.38 -18.15
CA ASN A 111 -8.26 5.01 -19.43
C ASN A 111 -9.54 5.20 -20.24
N GLY A 112 -10.66 4.62 -19.82
CA GLY A 112 -12.02 4.90 -20.26
C GLY A 112 -12.31 4.58 -21.72
N ASP A 113 -12.82 3.40 -21.99
CA ASP A 113 -13.29 3.02 -23.32
C ASP A 113 -14.67 3.63 -23.66
N ASN A 114 -15.45 4.02 -22.65
CA ASN A 114 -16.84 4.43 -22.79
C ASN A 114 -17.15 5.82 -22.22
N LYS A 115 -16.14 6.61 -21.90
CA LYS A 115 -16.35 7.95 -21.37
C LYS A 115 -16.51 8.92 -22.53
N GLY A 116 -17.72 9.45 -22.70
CA GLY A 116 -18.01 10.49 -23.68
C GLY A 116 -17.26 11.80 -23.38
N GLU A 117 -17.41 12.80 -24.26
CA GLU A 117 -16.73 14.11 -24.16
C GLU A 117 -16.95 14.82 -22.80
N ASN A 118 -18.06 14.56 -22.13
CA ASN A 118 -18.42 15.15 -20.83
C ASN A 118 -17.88 14.38 -19.60
N ASN A 119 -17.18 13.26 -19.80
CA ASN A 119 -16.62 12.47 -18.72
C ASN A 119 -15.14 12.19 -18.99
N PRO A 120 -14.24 13.09 -18.55
CA PRO A 120 -12.82 12.98 -18.83
C PRO A 120 -12.23 11.68 -18.24
N ARG A 121 -11.34 11.06 -19.01
CA ARG A 121 -10.62 9.86 -18.60
C ARG A 121 -9.80 10.14 -17.35
N ASP A 122 -9.87 9.21 -16.40
CA ASP A 122 -8.94 9.22 -15.28
C ASP A 122 -7.53 8.83 -15.74
N GLY A 123 -6.53 9.27 -14.99
CA GLY A 123 -5.15 8.91 -15.22
C GLY A 123 -4.64 7.89 -14.22
N TYR A 124 -3.47 7.34 -14.48
CA TYR A 124 -2.77 6.47 -13.55
C TYR A 124 -1.26 6.71 -13.55
N VAL A 125 -0.64 6.39 -12.41
CA VAL A 125 0.81 6.23 -12.25
C VAL A 125 1.02 4.93 -11.47
N TYR A 126 1.57 3.90 -12.11
CA TYR A 126 1.75 2.58 -11.52
C TYR A 126 3.22 2.14 -11.56
N GLY A 127 3.62 1.39 -10.53
CA GLY A 127 4.84 0.61 -10.62
C GLY A 127 4.73 -0.48 -11.70
N GLN A 128 5.83 -0.77 -12.38
CA GLN A 128 5.95 -1.87 -13.33
C GLN A 128 7.05 -2.83 -12.87
N SER A 129 6.79 -4.14 -13.03
CA SER A 129 7.82 -5.15 -12.75
C SER A 129 8.95 -5.05 -13.77
N VAL A 130 10.19 -5.06 -13.30
CA VAL A 130 11.38 -5.09 -14.15
C VAL A 130 11.74 -6.53 -14.53
N ARG A 131 11.89 -7.41 -13.51
CA ARG A 131 12.32 -8.81 -13.72
C ARG A 131 11.29 -9.68 -14.42
N GLY A 132 9.99 -9.38 -14.25
CA GLY A 132 8.89 -10.10 -14.90
C GLY A 132 8.36 -9.40 -16.16
N ALA A 133 9.10 -8.46 -16.74
CA ALA A 133 8.73 -7.77 -17.96
C ALA A 133 9.16 -8.57 -19.21
N SER A 134 8.71 -8.14 -20.39
CA SER A 134 9.12 -8.73 -21.67
C SER A 134 10.62 -8.54 -21.92
N GLU A 135 11.21 -9.45 -22.69
CA GLU A 135 12.63 -9.39 -23.09
C GLU A 135 12.95 -8.06 -23.81
N GLU A 136 12.05 -7.59 -24.65
CA GLU A 136 12.17 -6.28 -25.32
C GLU A 136 12.33 -5.14 -24.31
N PHE A 137 11.48 -5.11 -23.26
CA PHE A 137 11.55 -4.09 -22.24
C PHE A 137 12.85 -4.21 -21.43
N GLN A 138 13.26 -5.43 -21.08
CA GLN A 138 14.51 -5.69 -20.35
C GLN A 138 15.73 -5.27 -21.15
N ALA A 139 15.77 -5.58 -22.46
CA ALA A 139 16.83 -5.15 -23.37
C ALA A 139 16.89 -3.61 -23.46
N TRP A 140 15.72 -2.96 -23.62
CA TRP A 140 15.65 -1.49 -23.60
C TRP A 140 16.13 -0.92 -22.28
N LEU A 141 15.73 -1.46 -21.13
CA LEU A 141 16.14 -1.00 -19.82
C LEU A 141 17.67 -1.10 -19.64
N LEU A 142 18.29 -2.21 -20.05
CA LEU A 142 19.73 -2.45 -19.88
C LEU A 142 20.58 -1.68 -20.88
N ASP A 143 20.03 -1.23 -22.00
CA ASP A 143 20.75 -0.38 -22.96
C ASP A 143 21.10 0.95 -22.30
N SER A 144 22.39 1.27 -22.22
CA SER A 144 22.90 2.50 -21.61
C SER A 144 22.54 3.78 -22.35
N ARG A 145 22.14 3.68 -23.62
CA ARG A 145 21.76 4.81 -24.46
C ARG A 145 20.45 5.44 -24.01
N GLY A 146 20.37 6.75 -24.11
CA GLY A 146 19.16 7.53 -23.76
C GLY A 146 18.97 7.80 -22.27
N TYR A 147 19.83 7.32 -21.40
CA TYR A 147 19.79 7.74 -20.01
C TYR A 147 20.27 9.17 -19.82
N VAL A 148 19.47 9.93 -19.08
CA VAL A 148 19.81 11.27 -18.59
C VAL A 148 20.14 11.15 -17.10
N THR A 149 21.06 11.97 -16.62
CA THR A 149 21.43 12.03 -15.22
C THR A 149 21.25 13.45 -14.72
N GLU A 150 20.40 13.60 -13.70
CA GLU A 150 20.06 14.87 -13.08
C GLU A 150 20.30 14.80 -11.56
N ILE A 151 20.45 15.94 -10.93
CA ILE A 151 20.50 16.04 -9.47
C ILE A 151 19.14 16.53 -9.00
N ILE A 152 18.48 15.73 -8.16
CA ILE A 152 17.19 16.06 -7.58
C ILE A 152 17.26 15.99 -6.05
N ALA A 153 16.34 16.65 -5.36
CA ALA A 153 16.20 16.50 -3.91
C ALA A 153 15.44 15.20 -3.56
N ASP A 154 15.91 14.49 -2.54
CA ASP A 154 15.15 13.37 -1.98
C ASP A 154 14.07 13.87 -0.99
N SER A 155 13.37 12.94 -0.29
CA SER A 155 12.33 13.29 0.69
C SER A 155 12.85 14.06 1.91
N ASN A 156 14.16 14.03 2.17
CA ASN A 156 14.80 14.75 3.27
C ASN A 156 15.39 16.09 2.81
N GLY A 157 15.34 16.38 1.50
CA GLY A 157 15.98 17.54 0.89
C GLY A 157 17.44 17.30 0.48
N ASP A 158 17.96 16.06 0.63
CA ASP A 158 19.33 15.73 0.24
C ASP A 158 19.43 15.57 -1.28
N ALA A 159 20.52 16.10 -1.85
CA ALA A 159 20.80 15.96 -3.28
C ALA A 159 21.14 14.51 -3.63
N ILE A 160 20.40 13.94 -4.55
CA ILE A 160 20.62 12.59 -5.07
C ILE A 160 20.77 12.60 -6.59
N THR A 161 21.60 11.69 -7.09
CA THR A 161 21.75 11.46 -8.53
C THR A 161 20.56 10.63 -9.02
N PHE A 162 19.80 11.19 -9.96
CA PHE A 162 18.67 10.56 -10.63
C PHE A 162 19.03 10.23 -12.07
N ARG A 163 19.31 8.97 -12.33
CA ARG A 163 19.63 8.45 -13.67
C ARG A 163 18.39 7.75 -14.22
N HIS A 164 17.81 8.29 -15.27
CA HIS A 164 16.54 7.81 -15.81
C HIS A 164 16.49 7.92 -17.34
N LYS A 165 15.54 7.24 -17.93
CA LYS A 165 15.07 7.44 -19.31
C LYS A 165 13.60 7.07 -19.42
N SER A 166 12.93 7.61 -20.44
CA SER A 166 11.54 7.30 -20.70
C SER A 166 11.26 7.13 -22.19
N ARG A 167 10.13 6.51 -22.48
CA ARG A 167 9.59 6.38 -23.83
C ARG A 167 8.06 6.37 -23.78
N ILE A 168 7.41 6.73 -24.89
CA ILE A 168 6.02 6.41 -25.12
C ILE A 168 5.98 5.04 -25.79
N PHE A 169 5.15 4.14 -25.28
CA PHE A 169 5.08 2.77 -25.75
C PHE A 169 3.62 2.29 -25.81
N PRO A 170 3.18 1.72 -26.94
CA PRO A 170 1.87 1.14 -27.06
C PRO A 170 1.77 -0.12 -26.20
N LYS A 171 0.83 -0.13 -25.26
CA LYS A 171 0.57 -1.25 -24.35
C LYS A 171 -0.67 -2.01 -24.82
N GLU A 172 -0.52 -3.27 -25.14
CA GLU A 172 -1.65 -4.15 -25.35
C GLU A 172 -2.28 -4.58 -24.03
N LEU A 173 -3.59 -4.39 -23.92
CA LEU A 173 -4.41 -4.76 -22.78
C LEU A 173 -5.34 -5.89 -23.21
N HIS A 174 -5.26 -7.01 -22.50
CA HIS A 174 -6.22 -8.11 -22.64
C HIS A 174 -7.28 -7.96 -21.55
N VAL A 175 -8.47 -7.55 -21.92
CA VAL A 175 -9.56 -7.19 -21.00
C VAL A 175 -10.79 -8.04 -21.20
N ASN A 176 -11.56 -8.23 -20.14
CA ASN A 176 -12.85 -8.89 -20.19
C ASN A 176 -13.95 -7.83 -20.14
N VAL A 177 -14.68 -7.64 -21.22
CA VAL A 177 -15.74 -6.63 -21.35
C VAL A 177 -17.09 -7.31 -21.43
N THR A 178 -18.00 -6.95 -20.52
CA THR A 178 -19.40 -7.39 -20.59
C THR A 178 -20.20 -6.37 -21.39
N LYS A 179 -20.73 -6.78 -22.55
CA LYS A 179 -21.61 -5.92 -23.36
C LYS A 179 -23.01 -5.86 -22.75
N PRO A 180 -23.72 -4.73 -22.91
CA PRO A 180 -25.14 -4.64 -22.51
C PRO A 180 -25.94 -5.82 -23.10
N GLY A 181 -26.71 -6.52 -22.25
CA GLY A 181 -27.53 -7.68 -22.64
C GLY A 181 -26.78 -9.03 -22.71
N GLN A 182 -25.48 -9.08 -22.47
CA GLN A 182 -24.72 -10.34 -22.43
C GLN A 182 -24.39 -10.75 -20.98
N LYS A 183 -24.62 -12.05 -20.65
CA LYS A 183 -24.29 -12.61 -19.32
C LYS A 183 -22.82 -13.00 -19.16
N LYS A 184 -22.09 -13.18 -20.26
CA LYS A 184 -20.67 -13.60 -20.21
C LYS A 184 -19.76 -12.51 -20.78
N PRO A 185 -18.61 -12.24 -20.11
CA PRO A 185 -17.63 -11.30 -20.63
C PRO A 185 -16.97 -11.84 -21.91
N VAL A 186 -16.68 -10.93 -22.84
CA VAL A 186 -15.95 -11.21 -24.08
C VAL A 186 -14.53 -10.68 -23.91
N LYS A 187 -13.55 -11.49 -24.29
CA LYS A 187 -12.15 -11.07 -24.34
C LYS A 187 -11.95 -10.06 -25.46
N LYS A 188 -11.36 -8.92 -25.15
CA LYS A 188 -11.02 -7.85 -26.07
C LYS A 188 -9.54 -7.48 -25.89
N THR A 189 -8.80 -7.29 -26.97
CA THR A 189 -7.46 -6.71 -26.95
C THR A 189 -7.57 -5.24 -27.38
N VAL A 190 -7.01 -4.34 -26.55
CA VAL A 190 -7.01 -2.89 -26.79
C VAL A 190 -5.59 -2.40 -26.65
N SER A 191 -5.14 -1.59 -27.61
CA SER A 191 -3.85 -0.90 -27.51
C SER A 191 -4.05 0.51 -27.00
N ILE A 192 -3.24 0.91 -26.04
CA ILE A 192 -3.21 2.27 -25.49
C ILE A 192 -1.76 2.76 -25.44
N ASP A 193 -1.56 4.04 -25.67
CA ASP A 193 -0.26 4.65 -25.44
C ASP A 193 -0.06 4.90 -23.95
N GLN A 194 1.09 4.51 -23.43
CA GLN A 194 1.53 4.83 -22.08
C GLN A 194 2.98 5.33 -22.09
N LYS A 195 3.30 6.24 -21.20
CA LYS A 195 4.69 6.61 -20.95
C LYS A 195 5.29 5.59 -19.99
N GLN A 196 6.43 5.00 -20.40
CA GLN A 196 7.26 4.13 -19.56
C GLN A 196 8.50 4.89 -19.15
N MET A 197 8.79 4.94 -17.88
CA MET A 197 10.02 5.47 -17.31
C MET A 197 10.75 4.38 -16.55
N VAL A 198 12.07 4.32 -16.72
CA VAL A 198 12.98 3.52 -15.93
C VAL A 198 14.00 4.43 -15.26
N TYR A 199 14.36 4.12 -14.02
CA TYR A 199 15.41 4.83 -13.31
C TYR A 199 16.24 3.89 -12.47
N TYR A 200 17.46 4.31 -12.18
CA TYR A 200 18.42 3.55 -11.40
C TYR A 200 18.67 4.20 -10.05
N SER A 201 18.74 3.40 -9.00
CA SER A 201 19.08 3.82 -7.64
C SER A 201 20.15 2.91 -7.05
N GLU A 202 21.33 3.46 -6.79
CA GLU A 202 22.44 2.73 -6.17
C GLU A 202 22.07 2.21 -4.76
N LYS A 203 21.34 3.00 -3.98
CA LYS A 203 20.84 2.59 -2.66
C LYS A 203 19.98 1.34 -2.75
N TYR A 204 19.12 1.29 -3.76
CA TYR A 204 18.25 0.15 -4.00
C TYR A 204 19.01 -1.06 -4.55
N ALA A 205 20.00 -0.84 -5.42
CA ALA A 205 20.86 -1.90 -5.92
C ALA A 205 21.58 -2.63 -4.77
N ARG A 206 22.15 -1.88 -3.83
CA ARG A 206 22.78 -2.45 -2.64
C ARG A 206 21.80 -3.25 -1.78
N LYS A 207 20.58 -2.72 -1.61
CA LYS A 207 19.51 -3.42 -0.86
C LYS A 207 19.15 -4.75 -1.54
N GLN A 208 18.88 -4.74 -2.84
CA GLN A 208 18.50 -5.94 -3.59
C GLN A 208 19.61 -6.99 -3.62
N ARG A 209 20.87 -6.57 -3.80
CA ARG A 209 22.02 -7.45 -3.71
C ARG A 209 22.09 -8.15 -2.35
N ARG A 210 21.98 -7.40 -1.26
CA ARG A 210 21.98 -7.96 0.09
C ARG A 210 20.81 -8.91 0.34
N GLU A 211 19.63 -8.58 -0.11
CA GLU A 211 18.44 -9.46 0.00
C GLU A 211 18.67 -10.77 -0.77
N ARG A 212 19.23 -10.71 -1.98
CA ARG A 212 19.58 -11.89 -2.78
C ARG A 212 20.66 -12.73 -2.09
N GLU A 213 21.71 -12.13 -1.56
CA GLU A 213 22.75 -12.83 -0.82
C GLU A 213 22.19 -13.60 0.38
N ILE A 214 21.26 -13.00 1.12
CA ILE A 214 20.56 -13.68 2.24
C ILE A 214 19.73 -14.86 1.72
N MET A 215 19.01 -14.70 0.61
CA MET A 215 18.21 -15.79 0.04
C MET A 215 19.09 -16.92 -0.49
N VAL A 216 20.19 -16.62 -1.15
CA VAL A 216 21.17 -17.60 -1.63
C VAL A 216 21.84 -18.34 -0.47
N ALA A 217 22.19 -17.65 0.61
CA ALA A 217 22.72 -18.27 1.82
C ALA A 217 21.73 -19.27 2.44
N ARG A 218 20.43 -18.88 2.50
CA ARG A 218 19.37 -19.79 2.94
C ARG A 218 19.16 -20.98 1.98
N ALA A 219 19.30 -20.77 0.67
CA ALA A 219 19.23 -21.85 -0.33
C ALA A 219 20.37 -22.85 -0.13
N LYS A 220 21.59 -22.39 0.14
CA LYS A 220 22.75 -23.24 0.48
C LYS A 220 22.54 -24.03 1.77
N ASP A 221 21.99 -23.40 2.83
CA ASP A 221 21.65 -24.09 4.09
C ASP A 221 20.57 -25.15 3.87
N LEU A 222 19.58 -24.87 3.01
CA LEU A 222 18.53 -25.81 2.65
C LEU A 222 19.09 -27.04 1.90
N ILE A 223 20.03 -26.85 0.98
CA ILE A 223 20.71 -27.95 0.28
C ILE A 223 21.51 -28.80 1.27
N ALA A 224 22.23 -28.15 2.21
CA ALA A 224 23.05 -28.85 3.20
C ALA A 224 22.21 -29.59 4.25
N HIS A 225 21.03 -29.08 4.60
CA HIS A 225 20.20 -29.58 5.69
C HIS A 225 18.70 -29.70 5.28
N PRO A 226 18.35 -30.50 4.27
CA PRO A 226 16.96 -30.57 3.77
C PRO A 226 15.93 -30.88 4.84
N LYS A 227 16.26 -31.78 5.76
CA LYS A 227 15.37 -32.23 6.86
C LYS A 227 15.10 -31.19 7.94
N LYS A 228 15.79 -30.05 7.95
CA LYS A 228 15.55 -28.93 8.88
C LYS A 228 14.32 -28.11 8.50
N TYR A 229 13.80 -28.27 7.29
CA TYR A 229 12.75 -27.46 6.70
C TYR A 229 11.49 -28.29 6.49
N ASP A 230 10.53 -28.19 7.41
CA ASP A 230 9.29 -28.96 7.38
C ASP A 230 8.35 -28.62 6.23
N LYS A 231 8.37 -27.36 5.78
CA LYS A 231 7.54 -26.88 4.66
C LYS A 231 8.28 -25.83 3.86
N ILE A 232 8.45 -26.07 2.57
CA ILE A 232 9.10 -25.16 1.65
C ILE A 232 8.17 -24.89 0.47
N THR A 233 8.13 -23.63 0.01
CA THR A 233 7.44 -23.24 -1.21
C THR A 233 8.46 -23.04 -2.33
N SER A 234 8.03 -23.20 -3.58
CA SER A 234 8.85 -22.94 -4.78
C SER A 234 9.30 -21.47 -4.93
N LYS A 235 8.92 -20.61 -3.99
CA LYS A 235 9.26 -19.17 -3.96
C LYS A 235 10.36 -18.90 -2.93
N GLY A 236 10.90 -17.69 -2.97
CA GLY A 236 11.94 -17.27 -2.03
C GLY A 236 13.27 -17.98 -2.26
N SER A 237 13.93 -18.47 -1.21
CA SER A 237 15.24 -19.12 -1.28
C SER A 237 15.24 -20.40 -2.13
N ALA A 238 14.17 -21.18 -2.10
CA ALA A 238 14.05 -22.39 -2.91
C ALA A 238 14.03 -22.12 -4.42
N SER A 239 13.68 -20.91 -4.83
CA SER A 239 13.71 -20.53 -6.25
C SER A 239 15.13 -20.43 -6.85
N TYR A 240 16.16 -20.44 -6.01
CA TYR A 240 17.59 -20.47 -6.43
C TYR A 240 18.19 -21.87 -6.39
N ILE A 241 17.37 -22.91 -6.28
CA ILE A 241 17.84 -24.29 -6.24
C ILE A 241 17.35 -25.03 -7.49
N LEU A 242 18.27 -25.61 -8.24
CA LEU A 242 17.97 -26.50 -9.35
C LEU A 242 17.53 -27.87 -8.82
N ASN A 243 16.73 -28.57 -9.62
CA ASN A 243 16.26 -29.94 -9.37
C ASN A 243 15.42 -30.13 -8.09
N ILE A 244 15.00 -29.04 -7.43
CA ILE A 244 14.12 -29.16 -6.28
C ILE A 244 12.72 -29.59 -6.73
N ALA A 245 12.17 -30.62 -6.10
CA ALA A 245 10.79 -31.05 -6.29
C ALA A 245 10.09 -31.12 -4.93
N PHE A 246 8.84 -30.70 -4.91
CA PHE A 246 8.01 -30.71 -3.72
C PHE A 246 6.82 -31.63 -3.92
N ASP A 247 6.44 -32.35 -2.89
CA ASP A 247 5.11 -32.92 -2.83
C ASP A 247 4.08 -31.79 -2.79
N LYS A 248 3.15 -31.80 -3.74
CA LYS A 248 2.13 -30.72 -3.89
C LYS A 248 1.14 -30.67 -2.73
N THR A 249 1.00 -31.78 -2.00
CA THR A 249 0.03 -31.92 -0.91
C THR A 249 0.64 -31.60 0.44
N THR A 250 1.85 -32.08 0.70
CA THR A 250 2.53 -31.90 2.00
C THR A 250 3.49 -30.71 2.02
N GLY A 251 4.02 -30.30 0.85
CA GLY A 251 5.06 -29.28 0.72
C GLY A 251 6.44 -29.80 1.09
N GLU A 252 6.62 -31.09 1.32
CA GLU A 252 7.90 -31.71 1.64
C GLU A 252 8.79 -31.84 0.41
N ILE A 253 10.12 -31.81 0.62
CA ILE A 253 11.09 -32.02 -0.46
C ILE A 253 11.09 -33.49 -0.81
N VAL A 254 10.92 -33.80 -2.10
CA VAL A 254 11.02 -35.16 -2.61
C VAL A 254 12.50 -35.58 -2.62
N GLU A 255 12.83 -36.62 -1.86
CA GLU A 255 14.21 -37.15 -1.77
C GLU A 255 14.70 -37.75 -3.11
N GLY A 256 16.00 -37.69 -3.34
CA GLY A 256 16.67 -38.42 -4.44
C GLY A 256 17.12 -37.56 -5.62
N LYS A 257 17.14 -36.21 -5.49
CA LYS A 257 17.65 -35.34 -6.54
C LYS A 257 18.92 -34.61 -6.08
N ASP A 258 19.87 -34.45 -7.01
CA ASP A 258 21.06 -33.64 -6.80
C ASP A 258 20.67 -32.14 -6.80
N LEU A 259 20.56 -31.57 -5.60
CA LEU A 259 20.20 -30.16 -5.41
C LEU A 259 21.42 -29.27 -5.61
N GLN A 260 21.34 -28.35 -6.54
CA GLN A 260 22.41 -27.41 -6.87
C GLN A 260 21.91 -25.96 -6.85
N ILE A 261 22.82 -25.01 -6.59
CA ILE A 261 22.51 -23.59 -6.71
C ILE A 261 22.42 -23.20 -8.18
N ASP A 262 21.38 -22.44 -8.53
CA ASP A 262 21.18 -21.86 -9.86
C ASP A 262 21.98 -20.56 -10.00
N GLU A 263 23.29 -20.70 -10.28
CA GLU A 263 24.19 -19.55 -10.46
C GLU A 263 23.79 -18.72 -11.69
N ALA A 264 23.22 -19.34 -12.73
CA ALA A 264 22.75 -18.64 -13.93
C ALA A 264 21.59 -17.67 -13.58
N LYS A 265 20.64 -18.14 -12.79
CA LYS A 265 19.52 -17.29 -12.31
C LYS A 265 20.01 -16.15 -11.41
N ILE A 266 20.97 -16.43 -10.51
CA ILE A 266 21.56 -15.40 -9.64
C ILE A 266 22.20 -14.30 -10.49
N ALA A 267 22.99 -14.67 -11.50
CA ALA A 267 23.65 -13.73 -12.40
C ALA A 267 22.64 -12.94 -13.25
N GLU A 268 21.58 -13.60 -13.73
CA GLU A 268 20.54 -12.95 -14.52
C GLU A 268 19.78 -11.92 -13.69
N GLU A 269 19.32 -12.27 -12.50
CA GLU A 269 18.60 -11.35 -11.62
C GLU A 269 19.47 -10.17 -11.16
N ALA A 270 20.79 -10.37 -11.02
CA ALA A 270 21.73 -9.32 -10.63
C ALA A 270 21.81 -8.16 -11.64
N LYS A 271 21.55 -8.42 -12.92
CA LYS A 271 21.55 -7.38 -13.98
C LYS A 271 20.50 -6.29 -13.73
N PHE A 272 19.44 -6.63 -13.01
CA PHE A 272 18.29 -5.73 -12.76
C PHE A 272 18.35 -5.05 -11.39
N ASP A 273 19.42 -5.25 -10.61
CA ASP A 273 19.55 -4.59 -9.33
C ASP A 273 19.60 -3.08 -9.47
N GLY A 274 18.80 -2.39 -8.66
CA GLY A 274 18.74 -0.94 -8.64
C GLY A 274 17.78 -0.32 -9.65
N TYR A 275 17.26 -1.09 -10.60
CA TYR A 275 16.32 -0.57 -11.57
C TYR A 275 14.89 -0.60 -11.08
N TYR A 276 14.20 0.52 -11.31
CA TYR A 276 12.76 0.68 -11.13
C TYR A 276 12.10 1.06 -12.43
N SER A 277 10.83 0.68 -12.57
CA SER A 277 10.01 1.13 -13.68
C SER A 277 8.67 1.65 -13.19
N ILE A 278 8.24 2.75 -13.77
CA ILE A 278 6.96 3.40 -13.55
C ILE A 278 6.30 3.62 -14.91
N VAL A 279 4.98 3.45 -14.96
CA VAL A 279 4.17 3.70 -16.17
C VAL A 279 3.04 4.67 -15.84
N THR A 280 2.65 5.47 -16.84
CA THR A 280 1.56 6.43 -16.68
C THR A 280 0.79 6.63 -17.99
N SER A 281 -0.49 7.00 -17.85
CA SER A 281 -1.33 7.52 -18.95
C SER A 281 -1.02 8.98 -19.29
N GLU A 282 -0.28 9.68 -18.42
CA GLU A 282 0.04 11.11 -18.58
C GLU A 282 1.29 11.27 -19.46
N LEU A 283 1.12 11.25 -20.77
CA LEU A 283 2.23 11.19 -21.72
C LEU A 283 3.17 12.40 -21.62
N GLU A 284 2.61 13.57 -21.31
CA GLU A 284 3.35 14.83 -21.17
C GLU A 284 3.96 15.05 -19.76
N MET A 285 3.70 14.14 -18.81
CA MET A 285 4.27 14.26 -17.46
C MET A 285 5.78 14.11 -17.51
N SER A 286 6.54 15.05 -16.96
CA SER A 286 8.00 14.94 -16.87
C SER A 286 8.43 13.74 -16.02
N ASP A 287 9.61 13.19 -16.29
CA ASP A 287 10.13 12.01 -15.56
C ASP A 287 10.32 12.31 -14.07
N ILE A 288 10.81 13.51 -13.74
CA ILE A 288 10.92 13.96 -12.34
C ILE A 288 9.54 13.97 -11.68
N LYS A 289 8.54 14.56 -12.34
CA LYS A 289 7.18 14.63 -11.79
C LYS A 289 6.56 13.24 -11.63
N MET A 290 6.81 12.35 -12.58
CA MET A 290 6.38 10.95 -12.52
C MET A 290 6.99 10.22 -11.33
N HIS A 291 8.30 10.40 -11.09
CA HIS A 291 9.02 9.86 -9.94
C HIS A 291 8.50 10.42 -8.61
N GLU A 292 8.35 11.75 -8.49
CA GLU A 292 7.80 12.41 -7.29
C GLU A 292 6.39 11.92 -6.98
N THR A 293 5.54 11.86 -8.01
CA THR A 293 4.16 11.39 -7.88
C THR A 293 4.13 9.96 -7.38
N TYR A 294 4.92 9.06 -7.95
CA TYR A 294 4.97 7.66 -7.50
C TYR A 294 5.54 7.51 -6.08
N ARG A 295 6.55 8.30 -5.71
CA ARG A 295 7.11 8.30 -4.35
C ARG A 295 6.11 8.71 -3.28
N GLY A 296 5.11 9.52 -3.62
CA GLY A 296 4.02 9.87 -2.72
C GLY A 296 3.24 8.66 -2.19
N LEU A 297 3.37 7.50 -2.81
CA LEU A 297 2.79 6.23 -2.35
C LEU A 297 3.28 5.84 -0.94
N SER A 298 4.48 6.27 -0.54
CA SER A 298 4.99 6.04 0.82
C SER A 298 4.10 6.64 1.92
N ARG A 299 3.30 7.66 1.62
CA ARG A 299 2.36 8.29 2.56
C ARG A 299 1.22 7.34 2.97
N ILE A 300 0.78 6.47 2.05
CA ILE A 300 -0.25 5.49 2.39
C ILE A 300 0.33 4.35 3.24
N GLU A 301 1.57 3.93 2.97
CA GLU A 301 2.28 2.96 3.81
C GLU A 301 2.45 3.49 5.24
N ASP A 302 2.81 4.78 5.39
CA ASP A 302 2.90 5.43 6.69
C ASP A 302 1.53 5.53 7.38
N SER A 303 0.44 5.78 6.64
CA SER A 303 -0.92 5.77 7.18
C SER A 303 -1.31 4.40 7.73
N PHE A 304 -0.97 3.31 7.04
CA PHE A 304 -1.15 1.96 7.57
C PHE A 304 -0.27 1.67 8.80
N LYS A 305 0.94 2.21 8.84
CA LYS A 305 1.80 2.11 10.03
C LYS A 305 1.16 2.81 11.22
N VAL A 306 0.60 4.00 11.03
CA VAL A 306 -0.10 4.76 12.09
C VAL A 306 -1.25 3.95 12.66
N THR A 307 -2.14 3.41 11.83
CA THR A 307 -3.28 2.61 12.30
C THR A 307 -2.83 1.34 13.02
N LYS A 308 -1.86 0.62 12.48
CA LYS A 308 -1.39 -0.66 13.03
C LYS A 308 -0.56 -0.51 14.31
N THR A 309 0.24 0.55 14.41
CA THR A 309 1.23 0.71 15.50
C THR A 309 0.74 1.65 16.59
N TYR A 310 0.15 2.79 16.24
CA TYR A 310 -0.20 3.80 17.24
C TYR A 310 -1.65 3.71 17.70
N PHE A 311 -2.56 3.22 16.84
CA PHE A 311 -3.95 2.99 17.22
C PHE A 311 -4.19 1.56 17.73
N ASN A 312 -3.20 0.66 17.59
CA ASN A 312 -3.30 -0.74 17.95
C ASN A 312 -4.54 -1.42 17.32
N SER A 313 -4.79 -1.12 16.02
CA SER A 313 -5.95 -1.63 15.30
C SER A 313 -5.87 -3.13 14.97
N ARG A 314 -4.78 -3.79 15.35
CA ARG A 314 -4.56 -5.24 15.23
C ARG A 314 -3.83 -5.78 16.48
N PRO A 315 -4.14 -7.00 16.97
CA PRO A 315 -5.20 -7.90 16.47
C PRO A 315 -6.59 -7.28 16.59
N VAL A 316 -7.51 -7.69 15.68
CA VAL A 316 -8.91 -7.29 15.73
C VAL A 316 -9.63 -8.20 16.74
N TYR A 317 -10.26 -7.62 17.76
CA TYR A 317 -10.92 -8.36 18.85
C TYR A 317 -12.44 -8.48 18.68
N VAL A 318 -13.02 -7.75 17.72
CA VAL A 318 -14.46 -7.78 17.43
C VAL A 318 -14.78 -8.83 16.35
N ARG A 319 -16.01 -9.39 16.38
CA ARG A 319 -16.36 -10.56 15.56
C ARG A 319 -17.47 -10.29 14.54
N GLN A 320 -18.51 -9.54 14.95
CA GLN A 320 -19.64 -9.26 14.08
C GLN A 320 -19.25 -8.23 13.02
N ASN A 321 -19.77 -8.37 11.78
CA ASN A 321 -19.46 -7.46 10.70
C ASN A 321 -19.68 -5.99 11.09
N SER A 322 -20.84 -5.66 11.71
CA SER A 322 -21.13 -4.30 12.16
C SER A 322 -20.14 -3.75 13.19
N HIS A 323 -19.60 -4.62 14.08
CA HIS A 323 -18.57 -4.23 15.04
C HIS A 323 -17.21 -4.05 14.36
N ILE A 324 -16.89 -4.88 13.35
CA ILE A 324 -15.68 -4.75 12.53
C ILE A 324 -15.73 -3.43 11.77
N GLU A 325 -16.85 -3.12 11.13
CA GLU A 325 -17.06 -1.84 10.44
C GLU A 325 -16.93 -0.65 11.39
N GLY A 326 -17.56 -0.71 12.57
CA GLY A 326 -17.44 0.33 13.60
C GLY A 326 -16.00 0.52 14.09
N HIS A 327 -15.25 -0.57 14.27
CA HIS A 327 -13.83 -0.53 14.64
C HIS A 327 -12.99 0.22 13.59
N PHE A 328 -13.14 -0.15 12.31
CA PHE A 328 -12.37 0.48 11.23
C PHE A 328 -12.86 1.89 10.91
N ALA A 329 -14.15 2.18 11.06
CA ALA A 329 -14.67 3.56 10.97
C ALA A 329 -14.02 4.47 12.00
N THR A 330 -13.91 3.99 13.25
CA THR A 330 -13.23 4.73 14.33
C THR A 330 -11.74 4.93 14.02
N CYS A 331 -11.04 3.89 13.54
CA CYS A 331 -9.64 3.99 13.13
C CYS A 331 -9.45 4.98 11.97
N PHE A 332 -10.36 4.98 10.99
CA PHE A 332 -10.32 5.90 9.86
C PHE A 332 -10.53 7.35 10.30
N MET A 333 -11.55 7.62 11.11
CA MET A 333 -11.78 8.96 11.66
C MET A 333 -10.58 9.47 12.47
N ALA A 334 -10.01 8.62 13.32
CA ALA A 334 -8.81 8.96 14.07
C ALA A 334 -7.62 9.28 13.15
N LEU A 335 -7.44 8.51 12.07
CA LEU A 335 -6.39 8.75 11.08
C LEU A 335 -6.59 10.10 10.37
N VAL A 336 -7.82 10.43 9.96
CA VAL A 336 -8.15 11.73 9.36
C VAL A 336 -7.77 12.88 10.30
N LEU A 337 -8.20 12.80 11.58
CA LEU A 337 -7.90 13.83 12.57
C LEU A 337 -6.39 14.01 12.79
N VAL A 338 -5.65 12.91 12.88
CA VAL A 338 -4.18 12.95 13.05
C VAL A 338 -3.52 13.58 11.82
N ARG A 339 -3.91 13.21 10.60
CA ARG A 339 -3.33 13.74 9.37
C ARG A 339 -3.64 15.24 9.19
N ILE A 340 -4.85 15.68 9.53
CA ILE A 340 -5.19 17.10 9.54
C ILE A 340 -4.33 17.86 10.55
N LEU A 341 -4.18 17.33 11.75
CA LEU A 341 -3.34 17.98 12.79
C LEU A 341 -1.87 18.05 12.38
N GLU A 342 -1.31 16.99 11.78
CA GLU A 342 0.05 17.00 11.24
C GLU A 342 0.23 18.06 10.14
N SER A 343 -0.75 18.15 9.23
CA SER A 343 -0.77 19.17 8.18
C SER A 343 -0.80 20.59 8.76
N MET A 344 -1.63 20.84 9.78
CA MET A 344 -1.69 22.13 10.49
C MET A 344 -0.37 22.45 11.22
N LEU A 345 0.37 21.44 11.68
CA LEU A 345 1.70 21.58 12.31
C LEU A 345 2.84 21.68 11.28
N GLY A 346 2.51 21.67 9.97
CA GLY A 346 3.49 21.76 8.89
C GLY A 346 4.36 20.51 8.73
N GLU A 347 3.86 19.34 9.14
CA GLU A 347 4.51 18.01 9.04
C GLU A 347 5.90 17.91 9.74
N LYS A 348 6.20 18.85 10.64
CA LYS A 348 7.51 18.92 11.33
C LYS A 348 7.65 17.95 12.49
N ILE A 349 6.53 17.44 13.01
CA ILE A 349 6.48 16.58 14.19
C ILE A 349 6.10 15.18 13.77
N PRO A 350 6.95 14.15 14.01
CA PRO A 350 6.61 12.77 13.70
C PRO A 350 5.35 12.31 14.45
N THR A 351 4.44 11.58 13.79
CA THR A 351 3.16 11.09 14.32
C THR A 351 3.29 10.44 15.70
N GLY A 352 4.28 9.57 15.86
CA GLY A 352 4.47 8.88 17.14
C GLY A 352 4.82 9.83 18.30
N LYS A 353 5.58 10.88 18.03
CA LYS A 353 5.91 11.89 19.02
C LYS A 353 4.70 12.78 19.36
N LEU A 354 3.95 13.17 18.31
CA LEU A 354 2.70 13.92 18.47
C LEU A 354 1.71 13.17 19.37
N LEU A 355 1.40 11.94 19.03
CA LEU A 355 0.46 11.12 19.78
C LEU A 355 0.95 10.80 21.20
N ALA A 356 2.25 10.56 21.37
CA ALA A 356 2.82 10.33 22.69
C ALA A 356 2.69 11.55 23.62
N SER A 357 2.91 12.75 23.07
CA SER A 357 2.76 14.00 23.86
C SER A 357 1.30 14.27 24.20
N LEU A 358 0.38 14.12 23.23
CA LEU A 358 -1.05 14.28 23.45
C LEU A 358 -1.60 13.29 24.52
N LYS A 359 -1.18 12.02 24.47
CA LYS A 359 -1.58 11.00 25.47
C LYS A 359 -1.05 11.30 26.88
N LYS A 360 0.07 11.99 27.01
CA LYS A 360 0.65 12.39 28.30
C LYS A 360 0.03 13.62 28.88
N TYR A 361 -0.69 14.43 28.10
CA TYR A 361 -1.35 15.64 28.60
C TYR A 361 -2.55 15.26 29.45
N ASN A 362 -2.35 15.23 30.76
CA ASN A 362 -3.32 14.84 31.75
C ASN A 362 -3.44 15.93 32.82
N CYS A 363 -4.56 15.90 33.53
CA CYS A 363 -4.77 16.76 34.70
C CYS A 363 -5.23 15.95 35.91
N THR A 364 -4.86 16.42 37.08
CA THR A 364 -5.27 15.83 38.39
C THR A 364 -6.02 16.90 39.19
N MET A 365 -7.16 16.52 39.75
CA MET A 365 -7.92 17.42 40.63
C MET A 365 -7.16 17.62 41.95
N MET A 366 -6.91 18.85 42.29
CA MET A 366 -6.22 19.23 43.54
C MET A 366 -7.23 19.62 44.62
N GLU A 367 -8.22 20.40 44.24
CA GLU A 367 -9.33 20.88 45.06
C GLU A 367 -10.60 20.93 44.24
N PRO A 368 -11.79 21.05 44.82
CA PRO A 368 -13.01 21.26 44.05
C PRO A 368 -12.85 22.42 43.07
N ALA A 369 -13.07 22.14 41.80
CA ALA A 369 -12.94 23.06 40.65
C ALA A 369 -11.51 23.54 40.29
N LEU A 370 -10.44 23.03 40.93
CA LEU A 370 -9.04 23.34 40.58
C LEU A 370 -8.30 22.09 40.10
N TRP A 371 -7.72 22.16 38.94
CA TRP A 371 -7.00 21.08 38.26
C TRP A 371 -5.55 21.45 38.00
N LYS A 372 -4.63 20.51 38.25
CA LYS A 372 -3.21 20.67 37.95
C LYS A 372 -2.88 19.86 36.70
N ILE A 373 -2.31 20.53 35.69
CA ILE A 373 -1.75 19.89 34.49
C ILE A 373 -0.43 19.21 34.88
N THR A 374 -0.28 17.93 34.50
CA THR A 374 0.84 17.08 34.94
C THR A 374 1.94 16.95 33.92
N TYR A 375 1.71 17.33 32.67
CA TYR A 375 2.67 17.19 31.59
C TYR A 375 2.61 18.34 30.59
N TYR A 376 3.79 18.76 30.11
CA TYR A 376 3.95 19.77 29.08
C TYR A 376 5.28 19.55 28.36
N ASP A 377 5.31 19.74 27.03
CA ASP A 377 6.50 19.73 26.19
C ASP A 377 6.37 20.66 24.97
N LYS A 378 7.43 20.74 24.14
CA LYS A 378 7.46 21.55 22.92
C LYS A 378 6.42 21.15 21.88
N VAL A 379 5.99 19.90 21.85
CA VAL A 379 4.94 19.42 20.92
C VAL A 379 3.60 20.04 21.31
N LEU A 380 3.27 20.01 22.59
CA LEU A 380 2.06 20.66 23.12
C LEU A 380 2.10 22.18 22.96
N GLU A 381 3.29 22.79 23.00
CA GLU A 381 3.46 24.22 22.68
C GLU A 381 3.03 24.53 21.25
N GLU A 382 3.52 23.75 20.28
CA GLU A 382 3.13 23.92 18.88
C GLU A 382 1.62 23.64 18.65
N CYS A 383 1.06 22.63 19.28
CA CYS A 383 -0.38 22.38 19.27
C CYS A 383 -1.16 23.58 19.84
N GLY A 384 -0.64 24.22 20.90
CA GLY A 384 -1.26 25.38 21.52
C GLY A 384 -1.41 26.59 20.58
N LYS A 385 -0.49 26.77 19.64
CA LYS A 385 -0.58 27.82 18.63
C LYS A 385 -1.75 27.60 17.66
N ILE A 386 -2.07 26.33 17.37
CA ILE A 386 -3.19 25.95 16.48
C ILE A 386 -4.54 26.13 17.18
N PHE A 387 -4.64 25.67 18.44
CA PHE A 387 -5.88 25.63 19.19
C PHE A 387 -6.15 26.90 20.00
N ASP A 388 -5.27 27.90 19.93
CA ASP A 388 -5.29 29.09 20.81
C ASP A 388 -5.44 28.70 22.28
N TRP A 389 -4.65 27.69 22.68
CA TRP A 389 -4.68 27.13 24.03
C TRP A 389 -3.30 27.11 24.67
N LYS A 390 -3.19 27.69 25.89
CA LYS A 390 -1.94 27.72 26.65
C LYS A 390 -1.72 26.38 27.39
N PHE A 391 -1.18 25.37 26.71
CA PHE A 391 -0.89 24.05 27.30
C PHE A 391 0.12 24.13 28.47
N ASN A 392 0.94 25.18 28.55
CA ASN A 392 1.94 25.38 29.62
C ASN A 392 1.34 25.90 30.93
N GLN A 393 0.07 26.28 30.98
CA GLN A 393 -0.57 26.76 32.19
C GLN A 393 -0.80 25.61 33.16
N LYS A 394 -0.08 25.63 34.28
CA LYS A 394 0.00 24.53 35.24
C LYS A 394 -1.31 24.27 36.00
N TYR A 395 -2.08 25.31 36.28
CA TYR A 395 -3.36 25.18 37.00
C TYR A 395 -4.50 25.69 36.12
N ARG A 396 -5.63 24.98 36.17
CA ARG A 396 -6.84 25.27 35.43
C ARG A 396 -8.07 25.14 36.31
N THR A 397 -9.01 26.02 36.11
CA THR A 397 -10.34 25.87 36.69
C THR A 397 -11.16 24.83 35.90
N GLN A 398 -12.15 24.26 36.56
CA GLN A 398 -13.10 23.34 35.90
C GLN A 398 -13.83 24.05 34.74
N GLN A 399 -14.09 25.34 34.87
CA GLN A 399 -14.78 26.14 33.85
C GLN A 399 -13.89 26.29 32.59
N GLU A 400 -12.57 26.56 32.76
CA GLU A 400 -11.62 26.65 31.65
C GLU A 400 -11.52 25.29 30.92
N LEU A 401 -11.39 24.18 31.66
CA LEU A 401 -11.33 22.84 31.05
C LEU A 401 -12.63 22.49 30.29
N ARG A 402 -13.79 22.80 30.86
CA ARG A 402 -15.07 22.61 30.17
C ARG A 402 -15.19 23.45 28.92
N ARG A 403 -14.66 24.69 28.92
CA ARG A 403 -14.64 25.55 27.73
C ARG A 403 -13.76 24.95 26.64
N PHE A 404 -12.59 24.43 27.01
CA PHE A 404 -11.68 23.76 26.08
C PHE A 404 -12.29 22.50 25.45
N LEU A 405 -13.00 21.69 26.23
CA LEU A 405 -13.61 20.44 25.78
C LEU A 405 -14.96 20.62 25.05
N LYS A 406 -15.50 21.81 25.03
CA LYS A 406 -16.78 22.11 24.35
C LYS A 406 -16.62 22.65 22.92
N TYR A 407 -15.37 22.82 22.46
CA TYR A 407 -15.10 23.25 21.08
C TYR A 407 -15.26 22.10 20.12
#